data_c8281f37efc4177f2a6a3c99c67f5856
#
_entry.id   c8281f37efc4177f2a6a3c99c67f5856
#
_cell.length_a   1.000
_cell.length_b   1.000
_cell.length_c   1.000
_cell.angle_alpha   90.00
_cell.angle_beta   90.00
_cell.angle_gamma   90.00
#
_symmetry.space_group_name_H-M   'P 1'
#
loop_
_entity.id
_entity.type
_entity.pdbx_description
1 polymer ?
#
loop_
_entity_poly.entity_id
_entity_poly.type
_entity_poly.pdbx_seq_one_letter_code
_entity_poly.pdbx_strand_id
1 'polypeptide(L)'
;HRRADNSVCASDLCLAAAERLISDLKWEKESIDCLIFVSQTPDYILPATSAILQDRLGLSTHCYTLDISLGCSGWVYALSVISSLMSSGHMKRGLLLAGDTILKMASDKDKSSYPLFGDAGSATALEYTALEKSNMRRR
;
A
#
# COMPACT_ATOMS: atom_id res chain seq x y z
N HIS A 1 5.94 16.44 -14.31
CA HIS A 1 4.76 16.24 -13.47
C HIS A 1 3.84 15.22 -14.10
N ARG A 2 3.37 14.28 -13.29
CA ARG A 2 2.24 13.42 -13.64
C ARG A 2 1.08 13.80 -12.73
N ARG A 3 0.00 14.30 -13.32
CA ARG A 3 -1.25 14.60 -12.65
C ARG A 3 -2.25 13.54 -13.06
N ALA A 4 -2.89 12.94 -12.07
CA ALA A 4 -4.01 12.03 -12.31
C ALA A 4 -5.22 12.82 -12.86
N ASP A 5 -6.05 12.16 -13.67
CA ASP A 5 -7.33 12.70 -14.06
C ASP A 5 -8.17 13.00 -12.80
N ASN A 6 -9.08 13.97 -12.91
CA ASN A 6 -9.91 14.36 -11.76
C ASN A 6 -10.79 13.23 -11.22
N SER A 7 -11.14 12.26 -12.06
CA SER A 7 -11.90 11.06 -11.69
C SER A 7 -11.06 9.96 -11.03
N VAL A 8 -9.72 10.02 -11.14
CA VAL A 8 -8.80 8.96 -10.64
C VAL A 8 -8.39 9.27 -9.20
N CYS A 9 -8.70 8.39 -8.27
CA CYS A 9 -8.34 8.49 -6.86
C CYS A 9 -6.98 7.84 -6.57
N ALA A 10 -6.45 8.09 -5.36
CA ALA A 10 -5.21 7.45 -4.91
C ALA A 10 -5.33 5.92 -4.89
N SER A 11 -6.52 5.40 -4.49
CA SER A 11 -6.80 3.98 -4.52
C SER A 11 -6.74 3.38 -5.93
N ASP A 12 -7.17 4.11 -6.97
CA ASP A 12 -7.15 3.61 -8.35
C ASP A 12 -5.71 3.38 -8.83
N LEU A 13 -4.80 4.31 -8.49
CA LEU A 13 -3.39 4.19 -8.82
C LEU A 13 -2.74 3.01 -8.08
N CYS A 14 -3.06 2.85 -6.79
CA CYS A 14 -2.58 1.75 -5.97
C CYS A 14 -3.16 0.41 -6.41
N LEU A 15 -4.44 0.35 -6.80
CA LEU A 15 -5.09 -0.84 -7.32
C LEU A 15 -4.37 -1.37 -8.55
N ALA A 16 -4.13 -0.49 -9.53
CA ALA A 16 -3.42 -0.87 -10.76
C ALA A 16 -2.00 -1.40 -10.48
N ALA A 17 -1.30 -0.79 -9.52
CA ALA A 17 0.02 -1.24 -9.08
C ALA A 17 -0.04 -2.61 -8.39
N ALA A 18 -1.05 -2.82 -7.53
CA ALA A 18 -1.24 -4.07 -6.79
C ALA A 18 -1.62 -5.23 -7.71
N GLU A 19 -2.56 -5.03 -8.64
CA GLU A 19 -2.96 -6.04 -9.62
C GLU A 19 -1.78 -6.53 -10.45
N ARG A 20 -0.97 -5.58 -10.94
CA ARG A 20 0.25 -5.92 -11.68
C ARG A 20 1.24 -6.71 -10.82
N LEU A 21 1.49 -6.26 -9.59
CA LEU A 21 2.41 -6.92 -8.67
C LEU A 21 1.97 -8.35 -8.32
N ILE A 22 0.68 -8.54 -8.01
CA ILE A 22 0.09 -9.86 -7.70
C ILE A 22 0.25 -10.79 -8.91
N SER A 23 -0.02 -10.29 -10.13
CA SER A 23 0.15 -11.04 -11.37
C SER A 23 1.61 -11.43 -11.62
N ASP A 24 2.55 -10.49 -11.47
CA ASP A 24 3.99 -10.71 -11.69
C ASP A 24 4.55 -11.75 -10.69
N LEU A 25 4.08 -11.73 -9.44
CA LEU A 25 4.45 -12.66 -8.39
C LEU A 25 3.71 -14.01 -8.48
N LYS A 26 2.66 -14.08 -9.30
CA LYS A 26 1.75 -15.25 -9.40
C LYS A 26 1.17 -15.64 -8.03
N TRP A 27 0.82 -14.64 -7.23
CA TRP A 27 0.20 -14.87 -5.94
C TRP A 27 -1.29 -15.13 -6.11
N GLU A 28 -1.78 -16.17 -5.42
CA GLU A 28 -3.21 -16.37 -5.26
C GLU A 28 -3.75 -15.29 -4.30
N LYS A 29 -4.84 -14.64 -4.68
CA LYS A 29 -5.43 -13.51 -3.92
C LYS A 29 -5.86 -13.93 -2.52
N GLU A 30 -6.34 -15.16 -2.37
CA GLU A 30 -6.73 -15.77 -1.11
C GLU A 30 -5.57 -15.97 -0.13
N SER A 31 -4.33 -15.98 -0.64
CA SER A 31 -3.12 -16.14 0.17
C SER A 31 -2.60 -14.84 0.78
N ILE A 32 -3.25 -13.71 0.48
CA ILE A 32 -2.85 -12.40 1.00
C ILE A 32 -3.57 -12.17 2.33
N ASP A 33 -2.80 -12.11 3.41
CA ASP A 33 -3.29 -12.07 4.78
C ASP A 33 -3.51 -10.65 5.31
N CYS A 34 -2.78 -9.67 4.78
CA CYS A 34 -2.93 -8.28 5.20
C CYS A 34 -2.67 -7.29 4.06
N LEU A 35 -3.39 -6.17 4.12
CA LEU A 35 -3.26 -5.03 3.21
C LEU A 35 -3.23 -3.74 4.03
N ILE A 36 -2.17 -2.96 3.87
CA ILE A 36 -2.06 -1.62 4.45
C ILE A 36 -2.06 -0.61 3.32
N PHE A 37 -2.93 0.39 3.44
CA PHE A 37 -2.97 1.54 2.55
C PHE A 37 -2.46 2.77 3.29
N VAL A 38 -1.49 3.48 2.72
CA VAL A 38 -0.95 4.71 3.28
C VAL A 38 -1.09 5.85 2.29
N SER A 39 -1.73 6.93 2.74
CA SER A 39 -2.02 8.09 1.89
C SER A 39 -2.33 9.33 2.73
N GLN A 40 -2.04 10.52 2.18
CA GLN A 40 -2.55 11.81 2.66
C GLN A 40 -3.85 12.20 1.94
N THR A 41 -4.18 11.52 0.85
CA THR A 41 -5.35 11.81 0.02
C THR A 41 -6.20 10.55 -0.15
N PRO A 42 -6.72 9.98 0.98
CA PRO A 42 -7.61 8.83 0.90
C PRO A 42 -8.87 9.19 0.11
N ASP A 43 -9.52 8.21 -0.49
CA ASP A 43 -10.73 8.44 -1.28
C ASP A 43 -11.88 8.96 -0.42
N TYR A 44 -12.01 8.39 0.79
CA TYR A 44 -13.04 8.72 1.77
C TYR A 44 -12.45 8.71 3.19
N ILE A 45 -13.10 9.43 4.10
CA ILE A 45 -12.83 9.30 5.53
C ILE A 45 -13.38 7.97 6.04
N LEU A 46 -14.58 7.58 5.56
CA LEU A 46 -15.25 6.31 5.82
C LEU A 46 -16.06 5.90 4.58
N PRO A 47 -16.07 4.61 4.20
CA PRO A 47 -15.27 3.53 4.79
C PRO A 47 -13.76 3.68 4.54
N ALA A 48 -12.94 2.92 5.29
CA ALA A 48 -11.49 2.87 5.08
C ALA A 48 -11.16 2.47 3.63
N THR A 49 -10.21 3.18 3.01
CA THR A 49 -9.82 2.92 1.62
C THR A 49 -9.22 1.53 1.45
N SER A 50 -8.52 1.01 2.47
CA SER A 50 -8.00 -0.36 2.47
C SER A 50 -9.09 -1.43 2.38
N ALA A 51 -10.25 -1.20 3.01
CA ALA A 51 -11.40 -2.11 2.90
C ALA A 51 -12.01 -2.08 1.49
N ILE A 52 -12.07 -0.91 0.86
CA ILE A 52 -12.50 -0.77 -0.54
C ILE A 52 -11.52 -1.49 -1.47
N LEU A 53 -10.22 -1.34 -1.23
CA LEU A 53 -9.18 -2.01 -2.02
C LEU A 53 -9.20 -3.53 -1.83
N GLN A 54 -9.51 -4.02 -0.62
CA GLN A 54 -9.70 -5.45 -0.35
C GLN A 54 -10.78 -6.04 -1.26
N ASP A 55 -11.94 -5.40 -1.31
CA ASP A 55 -13.08 -5.81 -2.16
C ASP A 55 -12.72 -5.72 -3.65
N ARG A 56 -12.18 -4.58 -4.09
CA ARG A 56 -11.83 -4.35 -5.49
C ARG A 56 -10.75 -5.29 -6.02
N LEU A 57 -9.80 -5.68 -5.18
CA LEU A 57 -8.76 -6.67 -5.50
C LEU A 57 -9.31 -8.10 -5.45
N GLY A 58 -10.49 -8.32 -4.87
CA GLY A 58 -11.06 -9.65 -4.63
C GLY A 58 -10.24 -10.46 -3.62
N LEU A 59 -9.72 -9.81 -2.58
CA LEU A 59 -9.00 -10.50 -1.50
C LEU A 59 -10.00 -11.18 -0.55
N SER A 60 -9.50 -12.17 0.21
CA SER A 60 -10.29 -12.81 1.26
C SER A 60 -10.85 -11.81 2.26
N THR A 61 -12.08 -12.01 2.74
CA THR A 61 -12.66 -11.23 3.85
C THR A 61 -11.93 -11.43 5.18
N HIS A 62 -11.05 -12.42 5.29
CA HIS A 62 -10.15 -12.63 6.42
C HIS A 62 -8.86 -11.80 6.32
N CYS A 63 -8.60 -11.17 5.16
CA CYS A 63 -7.46 -10.29 5.00
C CYS A 63 -7.58 -9.09 5.93
N TYR A 64 -6.57 -8.88 6.77
CA TYR A 64 -6.51 -7.72 7.67
C TYR A 64 -6.29 -6.45 6.87
N THR A 65 -7.09 -5.41 7.09
CA THR A 65 -6.97 -4.14 6.37
C THR A 65 -6.77 -2.97 7.33
N LEU A 66 -5.90 -2.03 6.95
CA LEU A 66 -5.60 -0.84 7.75
C LEU A 66 -5.24 0.35 6.87
N ASP A 67 -5.82 1.52 7.16
CA ASP A 67 -5.38 2.78 6.60
C ASP A 67 -4.40 3.49 7.54
N ILE A 68 -3.36 4.09 6.97
CA ILE A 68 -2.42 4.95 7.69
C ILE A 68 -2.42 6.32 7.02
N SER A 69 -2.77 7.36 7.77
CA SER A 69 -2.76 8.75 7.31
C SER A 69 -1.40 9.38 7.63
N LEU A 70 -0.44 9.20 6.71
CA LEU A 70 0.90 9.79 6.78
C LEU A 70 1.40 10.19 5.39
N GLY A 71 2.28 11.18 5.35
CA GLY A 71 2.91 11.69 4.14
C GLY A 71 4.26 11.04 3.83
N CYS A 72 5.30 11.86 3.68
CA CYS A 72 6.61 11.44 3.17
C CYS A 72 7.27 10.26 3.89
N SER A 73 7.04 10.11 5.20
CA SER A 73 7.52 8.98 6.01
C SER A 73 6.56 7.79 6.02
N GLY A 74 5.37 7.94 5.43
CA GLY A 74 4.26 6.98 5.54
C GLY A 74 4.63 5.57 5.12
N TRP A 75 5.35 5.41 4.01
CA TRP A 75 5.78 4.10 3.53
C TRP A 75 6.67 3.37 4.55
N VAL A 76 7.62 4.08 5.17
CA VAL A 76 8.54 3.49 6.17
C VAL A 76 7.79 3.08 7.44
N TYR A 77 6.85 3.93 7.91
CA TYR A 77 6.00 3.61 9.05
C TYR A 77 5.10 2.41 8.75
N ALA A 78 4.46 2.42 7.60
CA ALA A 78 3.61 1.31 7.18
C ALA A 78 4.39 0.00 7.01
N LEU A 79 5.63 0.07 6.52
CA LEU A 79 6.53 -1.08 6.46
C LEU A 79 6.82 -1.64 7.85
N SER A 80 7.06 -0.79 8.85
CA SER A 80 7.26 -1.19 10.24
C SER A 80 6.00 -1.88 10.81
N VAL A 81 4.81 -1.30 10.54
CA VAL A 81 3.54 -1.87 11.01
C VAL A 81 3.28 -3.24 10.40
N ILE A 82 3.36 -3.36 9.07
CA ILE A 82 3.08 -4.63 8.39
C ILE A 82 4.10 -5.72 8.76
N SER A 83 5.37 -5.35 8.90
CA SER A 83 6.41 -6.27 9.36
C SER A 83 6.14 -6.77 10.79
N SER A 84 5.66 -5.90 11.67
CA SER A 84 5.28 -6.27 13.04
C SER A 84 4.09 -7.21 13.06
N LEU A 85 3.05 -6.96 12.24
CA LEU A 85 1.89 -7.85 12.10
C LEU A 85 2.30 -9.25 11.60
N MET A 86 3.23 -9.30 10.64
CA MET A 86 3.71 -10.55 10.05
C MET A 86 4.73 -11.30 10.92
N SER A 87 5.37 -10.62 11.87
CA SER A 87 6.47 -11.18 12.67
C SER A 87 6.09 -12.41 13.50
N SER A 88 4.81 -12.54 13.86
CA SER A 88 4.28 -13.72 14.55
C SER A 88 4.27 -14.98 13.67
N GLY A 89 4.38 -14.82 12.34
CA GLY A 89 4.30 -15.90 11.37
C GLY A 89 2.88 -16.43 11.11
N HIS A 90 1.85 -15.82 11.69
CA HIS A 90 0.45 -16.14 11.36
C HIS A 90 0.03 -15.54 10.01
N MET A 91 0.50 -14.33 9.72
CA MET A 91 0.32 -13.69 8.41
C MET A 91 1.55 -13.96 7.55
N LYS A 92 1.36 -14.55 6.39
CA LYS A 92 2.46 -14.98 5.50
C LYS A 92 2.73 -14.00 4.38
N ARG A 93 1.68 -13.40 3.83
CA ARG A 93 1.77 -12.48 2.70
C ARG A 93 1.04 -11.18 3.00
N GLY A 94 1.73 -10.07 2.74
CA GLY A 94 1.20 -8.74 2.96
C GLY A 94 1.39 -7.84 1.75
N LEU A 95 0.44 -6.93 1.53
CA LEU A 95 0.52 -5.85 0.57
C LEU A 95 0.58 -4.51 1.29
N LEU A 96 1.56 -3.71 0.95
CA LEU A 96 1.67 -2.32 1.37
C LEU A 96 1.48 -1.44 0.15
N LEU A 97 0.41 -0.67 0.16
CA LEU A 97 0.04 0.24 -0.91
C LEU A 97 0.28 1.68 -0.45
N ALA A 98 1.04 2.44 -1.23
CA ALA A 98 1.31 3.84 -0.92
C ALA A 98 1.06 4.71 -2.14
N GLY A 99 0.24 5.73 -1.99
CA GLY A 99 -0.10 6.60 -3.10
C GLY A 99 -0.84 7.84 -2.69
N ASP A 100 -0.69 8.88 -3.51
CA ASP A 100 -1.36 10.16 -3.33
C ASP A 100 -1.76 10.78 -4.66
N THR A 101 -2.87 11.52 -4.64
CA THR A 101 -3.30 12.44 -5.71
C THR A 101 -3.21 13.89 -5.23
N ILE A 102 -2.04 14.26 -4.74
CA ILE A 102 -1.78 15.53 -4.06
C ILE A 102 -1.98 16.76 -4.96
N LEU A 103 -1.79 16.59 -6.28
CA LEU A 103 -1.99 17.69 -7.24
C LEU A 103 -3.46 18.11 -7.39
N LYS A 104 -4.41 17.34 -6.86
CA LYS A 104 -5.82 17.76 -6.76
C LYS A 104 -6.03 18.83 -5.68
N MET A 105 -5.18 18.82 -4.65
CA MET A 105 -5.24 19.73 -3.50
C MET A 105 -4.27 20.90 -3.65
N ALA A 106 -3.19 20.74 -4.42
CA ALA A 106 -2.18 21.76 -4.61
C ALA A 106 -2.66 22.83 -5.60
N SER A 107 -2.37 24.09 -5.27
CA SER A 107 -2.64 25.22 -6.16
C SER A 107 -1.59 25.30 -7.26
N ASP A 108 -2.00 25.37 -8.52
CA ASP A 108 -1.12 25.59 -9.67
C ASP A 108 -0.44 26.99 -9.66
N LYS A 109 -0.96 27.89 -8.83
CA LYS A 109 -0.39 29.24 -8.60
C LYS A 109 0.75 29.21 -7.58
N ASP A 110 0.86 28.16 -6.78
CA ASP A 110 1.95 28.01 -5.83
C ASP A 110 3.21 27.48 -6.52
N LYS A 111 4.05 28.42 -6.94
CA LYS A 111 5.31 28.11 -7.66
C LYS A 111 6.38 27.46 -6.77
N SER A 112 6.20 27.46 -5.45
CA SER A 112 7.17 26.90 -4.51
C SER A 112 6.93 25.42 -4.23
N SER A 113 5.69 24.98 -4.07
CA SER A 113 5.38 23.61 -3.72
C SER A 113 4.82 22.78 -4.89
N TYR A 114 3.99 23.36 -5.76
CA TYR A 114 3.38 22.65 -6.88
C TYR A 114 4.40 21.88 -7.76
N PRO A 115 5.60 22.44 -8.10
CA PRO A 115 6.58 21.72 -8.90
C PRO A 115 7.22 20.50 -8.24
N LEU A 116 7.09 20.37 -6.91
CA LEU A 116 7.69 19.28 -6.14
C LEU A 116 6.86 18.00 -6.17
N PHE A 117 5.55 18.11 -6.46
CA PHE A 117 4.61 17.01 -6.33
C PHE A 117 4.24 16.38 -7.67
N GLY A 118 3.83 15.12 -7.59
CA GLY A 118 3.22 14.34 -8.66
C GLY A 118 2.27 13.31 -8.05
N ASP A 119 1.25 12.93 -8.82
CA ASP A 119 0.33 11.88 -8.40
C ASP A 119 0.92 10.51 -8.75
N ALA A 120 0.89 9.59 -7.80
CA ALA A 120 1.41 8.24 -7.98
C ALA A 120 0.75 7.25 -7.01
N GLY A 121 0.75 5.97 -7.41
CA GLY A 121 0.42 4.85 -6.56
C GLY A 121 1.47 3.76 -6.72
N SER A 122 1.75 3.06 -5.64
CA SER A 122 2.74 1.98 -5.59
C SER A 122 2.21 0.80 -4.78
N ALA A 123 2.78 -0.38 -5.05
CA ALA A 123 2.51 -1.59 -4.29
C ALA A 123 3.84 -2.26 -3.91
N THR A 124 3.93 -2.72 -2.67
CA THR A 124 5.05 -3.48 -2.14
C THR A 124 4.51 -4.79 -1.57
N ALA A 125 5.07 -5.91 -2.00
CA ALA A 125 4.75 -7.22 -1.49
C ALA A 125 5.74 -7.64 -0.41
N LEU A 126 5.24 -8.21 0.68
CA LEU A 126 6.03 -8.78 1.76
C LEU A 126 5.66 -10.24 1.94
N GLU A 127 6.66 -11.09 2.13
CA GLU A 127 6.45 -12.50 2.45
C GLU A 127 7.23 -12.88 3.70
N TYR A 128 6.56 -13.51 4.65
CA TYR A 128 7.19 -14.05 5.85
C TYR A 128 7.89 -15.36 5.52
N THR A 129 9.19 -15.40 5.78
CA THR A 129 9.99 -16.62 5.68
C THR A 129 10.60 -16.91 7.06
N ALA A 130 10.27 -18.07 7.63
CA ALA A 130 10.92 -18.51 8.86
C ALA A 130 12.42 -18.78 8.56
N LEU A 131 13.30 -18.14 9.31
CA LEU A 131 14.72 -18.45 9.22
C LEU A 131 14.96 -19.90 9.66
N GLU A 132 15.46 -20.74 8.77
CA GLU A 132 15.94 -22.06 9.15
C GLU A 132 17.07 -21.89 10.16
N LYS A 133 16.95 -22.51 11.34
CA LYS A 133 17.92 -22.47 12.45
C LYS A 133 19.31 -23.01 12.07
N SER A 134 19.52 -23.49 10.86
CA SER A 134 20.76 -24.13 10.42
C SER A 134 21.93 -23.16 10.19
N ASN A 135 21.68 -21.88 9.96
CA ASN A 135 22.73 -20.91 9.60
C ASN A 135 23.29 -20.09 10.78
N MET A 136 22.79 -20.25 12.01
CA MET A 136 23.26 -19.48 13.17
C MET A 136 24.41 -20.15 13.94
N ARG A 137 24.94 -21.29 13.49
CA ARG A 137 26.05 -22.01 14.18
C ARG A 137 27.43 -21.86 13.54
N ARG A 138 27.61 -20.95 12.59
CA ARG A 138 28.94 -20.72 11.98
C ARG A 138 29.22 -19.23 11.83
N ARG A 139 29.50 -18.57 12.96
CA ARG A 139 30.45 -17.43 13.01
C ARG A 139 30.89 -17.23 14.44
#